data_b5cab0b96be29a6f270e0881f567e2f8
#
_entry.id   b5cab0b96be29a6f270e0881f567e2f8
#
_cell.length_a   1.000
_cell.length_b   1.000
_cell.length_c   1.000
_cell.angle_alpha   90.00
_cell.angle_beta   90.00
_cell.angle_gamma   90.00
#
_symmetry.space_group_name_H-M   'P 1'
#
loop_
_entity.id
_entity.type
_entity.pdbx_description
1 polymer ?
#
loop_
_entity_poly.entity_id
_entity_poly.type
_entity_poly.pdbx_seq_one_letter_code
_entity_poly.pdbx_strand_id
1 'polypeptide(L)'
;MPNHLHLVVDVWATPLSKLLNLWKGSTGRAANLALGRSGRFWEREYFDTLIRDGEHLKRAIRYTENNPMKAGLVTERKAWRWASARWRDEYECLPWQRDGAAA
;
A
#
# COMPACT_ATOMS: atom_id res chain seq x y z
N MET A 1 7.84 1.09 -3.97
CA MET A 1 8.89 0.44 -4.77
C MET A 1 8.68 0.77 -6.23
N PRO A 2 9.71 0.74 -7.07
CA PRO A 2 9.54 1.17 -8.46
C PRO A 2 8.61 0.30 -9.29
N ASN A 3 8.57 -1.00 -9.01
CA ASN A 3 7.83 -1.94 -9.86
C ASN A 3 6.78 -2.77 -9.14
N HIS A 4 6.49 -2.46 -7.87
CA HIS A 4 5.46 -3.17 -7.11
C HIS A 4 4.98 -2.34 -5.93
N LEU A 5 3.86 -2.75 -5.34
CA LEU A 5 3.27 -2.14 -4.17
C LEU A 5 3.17 -3.12 -3.03
N HIS A 6 3.32 -2.62 -1.82
CA HIS A 6 2.98 -3.33 -0.60
C HIS A 6 1.82 -2.60 0.07
N LEU A 7 0.80 -3.35 0.45
CA LEU A 7 -0.39 -2.80 1.10
C LEU A 7 -0.71 -3.59 2.35
N VAL A 8 -1.13 -2.90 3.39
CA VAL A 8 -1.76 -3.50 4.57
C VAL A 8 -3.19 -2.98 4.58
N VAL A 9 -4.15 -3.88 4.44
CA VAL A 9 -5.56 -3.51 4.27
C VAL A 9 -6.46 -4.30 5.21
N ASP A 10 -7.55 -3.68 5.61
CA ASP A 10 -8.67 -4.33 6.26
C ASP A 10 -9.76 -4.49 5.22
N VAL A 11 -10.02 -5.70 4.81
CA VAL A 11 -10.96 -5.97 3.72
C VAL A 11 -12.41 -5.98 4.17
N TRP A 12 -12.64 -6.00 5.48
CA TRP A 12 -13.96 -5.93 6.07
C TRP A 12 -14.92 -6.95 5.44
N ALA A 13 -15.97 -6.51 4.73
CA ALA A 13 -17.01 -7.38 4.17
C ALA A 13 -16.77 -7.77 2.70
N THR A 14 -15.82 -7.15 2.02
CA THR A 14 -15.56 -7.42 0.61
C THR A 14 -14.35 -8.33 0.47
N PRO A 15 -14.44 -9.42 -0.31
CA PRO A 15 -13.29 -10.29 -0.51
C PRO A 15 -12.08 -9.54 -1.11
N LEU A 16 -10.88 -9.88 -0.66
CA LEU A 16 -9.65 -9.25 -1.13
C LEU A 16 -9.49 -9.33 -2.64
N SER A 17 -9.80 -10.48 -3.23
CA SER A 17 -9.71 -10.67 -4.68
C SER A 17 -10.57 -9.67 -5.44
N LYS A 18 -11.77 -9.39 -4.95
CA LYS A 18 -12.67 -8.43 -5.56
C LYS A 18 -12.15 -7.01 -5.45
N LEU A 19 -11.64 -6.63 -4.27
CA LEU A 19 -11.04 -5.31 -4.07
C LEU A 19 -9.84 -5.10 -4.99
N LEU A 20 -8.95 -6.10 -5.08
CA LEU A 20 -7.78 -6.00 -5.92
C LEU A 20 -8.15 -5.92 -7.41
N ASN A 21 -9.15 -6.65 -7.84
CA ASN A 21 -9.62 -6.55 -9.21
C ASN A 21 -10.14 -5.14 -9.53
N LEU A 22 -10.89 -4.55 -8.61
CA LEU A 22 -11.40 -3.19 -8.78
C LEU A 22 -10.26 -2.18 -8.82
N TRP A 23 -9.34 -2.25 -7.87
CA TRP A 23 -8.20 -1.32 -7.80
C TRP A 23 -7.26 -1.47 -8.99
N LYS A 24 -6.91 -2.71 -9.35
CA LYS A 24 -6.02 -2.96 -10.48
C LYS A 24 -6.67 -2.54 -11.80
N GLY A 25 -7.97 -2.77 -11.96
CA GLY A 25 -8.69 -2.37 -13.15
C GLY A 25 -8.72 -0.87 -13.35
N SER A 26 -9.10 -0.12 -12.31
CA SER A 26 -9.19 1.33 -12.41
C SER A 26 -7.82 2.00 -12.51
N THR A 27 -6.85 1.59 -11.69
CA THR A 27 -5.51 2.19 -11.71
C THR A 27 -4.72 1.79 -12.95
N GLY A 28 -4.87 0.55 -13.42
CA GLY A 28 -4.23 0.11 -14.66
C GLY A 28 -4.73 0.87 -15.87
N ARG A 29 -6.04 1.11 -15.92
CA ARG A 29 -6.64 1.91 -16.99
C ARG A 29 -6.12 3.34 -16.98
N ALA A 30 -6.10 3.97 -15.81
CA ALA A 30 -5.59 5.32 -15.64
C ALA A 30 -4.11 5.41 -16.01
N ALA A 31 -3.30 4.44 -15.59
CA ALA A 31 -1.87 4.41 -15.89
C ALA A 31 -1.62 4.21 -17.38
N ASN A 32 -2.33 3.31 -18.02
CA ASN A 32 -2.21 3.09 -19.46
C ASN A 32 -2.57 4.35 -20.25
N LEU A 33 -3.63 5.03 -19.83
CA LEU A 33 -4.04 6.28 -20.47
C LEU A 33 -2.96 7.35 -20.32
N ALA A 34 -2.42 7.52 -19.12
CA ALA A 34 -1.38 8.50 -18.84
C ALA A 34 -0.07 8.21 -19.58
N LEU A 35 0.25 6.93 -19.78
CA LEU A 35 1.49 6.51 -20.41
C LEU A 35 1.35 6.26 -21.92
N GLY A 36 0.14 6.41 -22.48
CA GLY A 36 -0.10 6.17 -23.89
C GLY A 36 0.10 4.73 -24.29
N ARG A 37 -0.19 3.78 -23.41
CA ARG A 37 -0.02 2.34 -23.68
C ARG A 37 -1.34 1.61 -23.51
N SER A 38 -1.39 0.34 -23.95
CA SER A 38 -2.56 -0.51 -23.83
C SER A 38 -2.13 -1.89 -23.33
N GLY A 39 -3.10 -2.72 -22.99
CA GLY A 39 -2.86 -4.06 -22.49
C GLY A 39 -2.74 -4.10 -20.97
N ARG A 40 -2.18 -5.19 -20.46
CA ARG A 40 -2.05 -5.39 -19.04
C ARG A 40 -1.02 -4.45 -18.43
N PHE A 41 -1.42 -3.73 -17.40
CA PHE A 41 -0.53 -2.88 -16.61
C PHE A 41 0.02 -3.62 -15.39
N TRP A 42 -0.89 -4.27 -14.63
CA TRP A 42 -0.53 -5.01 -13.43
C TRP A 42 -0.28 -6.48 -13.74
N GLU A 43 0.60 -7.10 -12.97
CA GLU A 43 0.74 -8.56 -13.01
C GLU A 43 -0.58 -9.21 -12.61
N ARG A 44 -0.84 -10.39 -13.19
CA ARG A 44 -2.09 -11.09 -12.94
C ARG A 44 -2.24 -11.51 -11.49
N GLU A 45 -1.15 -12.00 -10.90
CA GLU A 45 -1.16 -12.53 -9.56
C GLU A 45 -0.63 -11.55 -8.53
N TYR A 46 -0.94 -11.81 -7.27
CA TYR A 46 -0.45 -11.08 -6.12
C TYR A 46 -0.12 -12.06 -5.00
N PHE A 47 0.68 -11.59 -4.05
CA PHE A 47 1.02 -12.37 -2.87
C PHE A 47 0.34 -11.73 -1.66
N ASP A 48 -0.34 -12.55 -0.86
CA ASP A 48 -1.03 -12.07 0.32
C ASP A 48 -0.67 -12.89 1.54
N THR A 49 -0.74 -12.26 2.70
CA THR A 49 -0.53 -12.89 3.99
C THR A 49 -1.62 -12.41 4.93
N LEU A 50 -2.27 -13.36 5.58
CA LEU A 50 -3.27 -13.05 6.59
C LEU A 50 -2.59 -12.57 7.86
N ILE A 51 -2.97 -11.38 8.35
CA ILE A 51 -2.47 -10.85 9.61
C ILE A 51 -3.25 -11.48 10.74
N ARG A 52 -2.53 -12.05 11.71
CA ARG A 52 -3.11 -12.91 12.74
C ARG A 52 -3.41 -12.21 14.06
N ASP A 53 -2.68 -11.14 14.36
CA ASP A 53 -2.85 -10.41 15.63
C ASP A 53 -2.26 -9.01 15.54
N GLY A 54 -2.36 -8.24 16.64
CA GLY A 54 -1.88 -6.86 16.68
C GLY A 54 -0.37 -6.71 16.51
N GLU A 55 0.40 -7.65 17.04
CA GLU A 55 1.86 -7.62 16.89
C GLU A 55 2.26 -7.92 15.43
N HIS A 56 1.59 -8.87 14.81
CA HIS A 56 1.79 -9.16 13.39
C HIS A 56 1.44 -7.93 12.54
N LEU A 57 0.35 -7.23 12.87
CA LEU A 57 -0.05 -6.02 12.18
C LEU A 57 1.03 -4.94 12.27
N LYS A 58 1.57 -4.70 13.45
CA LYS A 58 2.64 -3.72 13.66
C LYS A 58 3.88 -4.05 12.83
N ARG A 59 4.28 -5.33 12.83
CA ARG A 59 5.42 -5.77 12.04
C ARG A 59 5.18 -5.61 10.54
N ALA A 60 3.98 -5.92 10.07
CA ALA A 60 3.61 -5.79 8.66
C ALA A 60 3.66 -4.33 8.20
N ILE A 61 3.12 -3.42 9.01
CA ILE A 61 3.16 -1.99 8.71
C ILE A 61 4.61 -1.49 8.68
N ARG A 62 5.41 -1.86 9.68
CA ARG A 62 6.81 -1.46 9.76
C ARG A 62 7.61 -1.98 8.58
N TYR A 63 7.41 -3.24 8.22
CA TYR A 63 8.05 -3.85 7.06
C TYR A 63 7.72 -3.08 5.79
N THR A 64 6.44 -2.79 5.59
CA THR A 64 5.96 -2.07 4.41
C THR A 64 6.55 -0.66 4.34
N GLU A 65 6.55 0.07 5.44
CA GLU A 65 7.04 1.44 5.49
C GLU A 65 8.56 1.55 5.39
N ASN A 66 9.30 0.54 5.86
CA ASN A 66 10.76 0.51 5.77
C ASN A 66 11.28 -0.07 4.45
N ASN A 67 10.42 -0.63 3.64
CA ASN A 67 10.82 -1.35 2.44
C ASN A 67 11.63 -0.50 1.45
N PRO A 68 11.25 0.75 1.14
CA PRO A 68 12.06 1.59 0.23
C PRO A 68 13.46 1.88 0.76
N MET A 69 13.61 2.04 2.08
CA MET A 69 14.91 2.26 2.71
C MET A 69 15.75 0.98 2.65
N LYS A 70 15.16 -0.17 2.97
CA LYS A 70 15.84 -1.46 2.91
C LYS A 70 16.30 -1.79 1.49
N ALA A 71 15.53 -1.39 0.49
CA ALA A 71 15.86 -1.58 -0.92
C ALA A 71 16.90 -0.58 -1.44
N GLY A 72 17.35 0.36 -0.61
CA GLY A 72 18.36 1.33 -1.00
C GLY A 72 17.86 2.49 -1.85
N LEU A 73 16.55 2.67 -1.96
CA LEU A 73 15.95 3.72 -2.79
C LEU A 73 15.98 5.08 -2.10
N VAL A 74 15.91 5.08 -0.78
CA VAL A 74 15.97 6.28 0.06
C VAL A 74 16.79 5.97 1.31
N THR A 75 17.27 7.02 1.99
CA THR A 75 18.03 6.88 3.23
C THR A 75 17.16 6.92 4.47
N GLU A 76 15.95 7.45 4.33
CA GLU A 76 14.96 7.53 5.41
C GLU A 76 13.62 7.04 4.88
N ARG A 77 12.84 6.37 5.74
CA ARG A 77 11.55 5.81 5.32
C ARG A 77 10.54 6.87 4.85
N LYS A 78 10.52 8.03 5.48
CA LYS A 78 9.58 9.09 5.09
C LYS A 78 10.01 9.88 3.85
N ALA A 79 11.21 9.65 3.35
CA ALA A 79 11.67 10.26 2.11
C ALA A 79 11.03 9.62 0.87
N TRP A 80 10.43 8.41 1.00
CA TRP A 80 9.71 7.79 -0.09
C TRP A 80 8.33 8.43 -0.20
N ARG A 81 8.15 9.20 -1.27
CA ARG A 81 6.98 10.05 -1.48
C ARG A 81 5.65 9.31 -1.42
N TRP A 82 5.64 8.05 -1.87
CA TRP A 82 4.42 7.26 -2.05
C TRP A 82 4.16 6.28 -0.91
N ALA A 83 4.76 6.50 0.25
CA ALA A 83 4.59 5.63 1.40
C ALA A 83 3.80 6.32 2.51
N SER A 84 3.01 5.53 3.24
CA SER A 84 2.26 6.01 4.40
C SER A 84 3.16 6.53 5.51
N ALA A 85 4.42 6.05 5.58
CA ALA A 85 5.39 6.49 6.57
C ALA A 85 5.59 8.00 6.57
N ARG A 86 5.55 8.64 5.41
CA ARG A 86 5.70 10.09 5.28
C ARG A 86 4.64 10.85 6.07
N TRP A 87 3.40 10.38 5.99
CA TRP A 87 2.27 11.02 6.65
C TRP A 87 2.19 10.67 8.13
N ARG A 88 2.57 9.44 8.47
CA ARG A 88 2.59 8.97 9.85
C ARG A 88 3.58 9.74 10.70
N ASP A 89 4.79 9.94 10.19
CA ASP A 89 5.84 10.66 10.92
C ASP A 89 5.46 12.13 11.15
N GLU A 90 4.67 12.71 10.26
CA GLU A 90 4.24 14.09 10.37
C GLU A 90 3.11 14.27 11.41
N TYR A 91 2.20 13.29 11.48
CA TYR A 91 0.99 13.41 12.29
C TYR A 91 0.91 12.40 13.44
N GLU A 92 1.96 11.62 13.66
CA GLU A 92 2.00 10.50 14.61
C GLU A 92 1.06 9.37 14.22
N CYS A 93 -0.01 9.67 13.52
CA CYS A 93 -0.93 8.70 12.94
C CYS A 93 -1.32 9.19 11.55
N LEU A 94 -1.88 8.30 10.76
CA LEU A 94 -2.36 8.69 9.44
C LEU A 94 -3.56 9.64 9.61
N PRO A 95 -3.68 10.66 8.73
CA PRO A 95 -4.71 11.70 8.90
C PRO A 95 -6.13 11.14 9.10
N TRP A 96 -6.46 10.10 8.36
CA TRP A 96 -7.79 9.49 8.45
C TRP A 96 -8.00 8.65 9.72
N GLN A 97 -6.93 8.35 10.46
CA GLN A 97 -7.03 7.63 11.72
C GLN A 97 -7.36 8.55 12.90
N ARG A 98 -7.15 9.84 12.74
CA ARG A 98 -7.39 10.80 13.81
C ARG A 98 -8.85 10.82 14.25
N ASP A 99 -9.75 10.90 13.28
CA ASP A 99 -11.18 10.97 13.54
C ASP A 99 -11.78 9.58 13.71
N GLY A 100 -11.25 8.62 12.97
CA GLY A 100 -11.70 7.24 13.01
C GLY A 100 -11.27 6.50 14.27
N ALA A 101 -10.24 6.95 14.94
CA ALA A 101 -9.75 6.32 16.17
C ALA A 101 -10.81 6.30 17.28
N ALA A 102 -11.74 7.21 17.23
CA ALA A 102 -12.85 7.28 18.18
C ALA A 102 -13.97 6.31 17.87
N ALA A 103 -13.95 5.74 16.69
CA ALA A 103 -15.04 4.85 16.23
C ALA A 103 -14.86 3.42 16.71
#